data_1081a36b4ca42a4a94fe74e2d2c28855
#
_entry.id   1081a36b4ca42a4a94fe74e2d2c28855
#
_cell.length_a   1.000
_cell.length_b   1.000
_cell.length_c   1.000
_cell.angle_alpha   90.00
_cell.angle_beta   90.00
_cell.angle_gamma   90.00
#
_symmetry.space_group_name_H-M   'P 1'
#
loop_
_entity.id
_entity.type
_entity.pdbx_description
1 polymer ?
#
loop_
_entity_poly.entity_id
_entity_poly.type
_entity_poly.pdbx_seq_one_letter_code
_entity_poly.pdbx_strand_id
1 'polypeptide(L)'
;MSVIPIPQKQQHLLKSDKVNFSLYSPRMIVWEKNKKGEFKFDSESMARLEEKSRSCFQNTDKLLKERNSKQAEYFKFLKEQKLNTFEFSVKLTSPFVTGLGSGHPTETGMILDRNTGVPYIPASSIKGVCLLAYAINIAKKGMADEKRNITLEGMKKIEELFGTQDENAKEKKRGQLVFLDAFPDAIPKLTVDIMNPHFGRYYDGTNKQPVETESPVPIKFLTVKEGVVFTFRCYFLPLGEGKRESEKSDISEEVNAIFKTAFETVGFGGKTSIGYGRFKLKC
;
A
#
# COMPACT_ATOMS: atom_id res chain seq x y z
N MET A 1 31.47 -9.13 -15.37
CA MET A 1 30.84 -10.46 -15.55
C MET A 1 29.49 -10.37 -14.86
N SER A 2 28.42 -10.50 -15.62
CA SER A 2 27.05 -10.43 -15.08
C SER A 2 26.64 -11.81 -14.55
N VAL A 3 26.07 -11.86 -13.36
CA VAL A 3 25.63 -13.10 -12.71
C VAL A 3 24.18 -12.93 -12.25
N ILE A 4 23.39 -13.97 -12.45
CA ILE A 4 22.06 -14.08 -11.87
C ILE A 4 22.11 -15.16 -10.80
N PRO A 5 21.77 -14.87 -9.55
CA PRO A 5 21.95 -15.79 -8.42
C PRO A 5 20.88 -16.87 -8.36
N ILE A 6 20.67 -17.57 -9.48
CA ILE A 6 19.75 -18.72 -9.57
C ILE A 6 20.46 -19.92 -10.18
N PRO A 7 20.08 -21.16 -9.81
CA PRO A 7 20.66 -22.36 -10.38
C PRO A 7 20.50 -22.40 -11.91
N GLN A 8 21.52 -22.90 -12.62
CA GLN A 8 21.49 -22.99 -14.08
C GLN A 8 20.22 -23.67 -14.64
N LYS A 9 19.77 -24.70 -13.98
CA LYS A 9 18.53 -25.42 -14.35
C LYS A 9 17.27 -24.55 -14.32
N GLN A 10 17.28 -23.44 -13.59
CA GLN A 10 16.15 -22.52 -13.44
C GLN A 10 16.30 -21.25 -14.31
N GLN A 11 17.42 -21.05 -14.99
CA GLN A 11 17.65 -19.86 -15.82
C GLN A 11 16.67 -19.75 -17.00
N HIS A 12 16.05 -20.85 -17.45
CA HIS A 12 14.99 -20.80 -18.45
C HIS A 12 13.77 -19.98 -17.99
N LEU A 13 13.54 -19.85 -16.67
CA LEU A 13 12.46 -19.04 -16.09
C LEU A 13 12.64 -17.53 -16.34
N LEU A 14 13.87 -17.07 -16.60
CA LEU A 14 14.14 -15.67 -16.96
C LEU A 14 13.41 -15.26 -18.24
N LYS A 15 13.31 -16.18 -19.19
CA LYS A 15 12.66 -15.97 -20.50
C LYS A 15 11.18 -16.32 -20.46
N SER A 16 10.71 -17.03 -19.44
CA SER A 16 9.32 -17.46 -19.35
C SER A 16 8.41 -16.31 -18.95
N ASP A 17 7.35 -16.08 -19.71
CA ASP A 17 6.30 -15.11 -19.37
C ASP A 17 5.29 -15.67 -18.36
N LYS A 18 5.34 -16.99 -18.10
CA LYS A 18 4.43 -17.67 -17.15
C LYS A 18 4.90 -17.61 -15.70
N VAL A 19 5.92 -16.81 -15.38
CA VAL A 19 6.44 -16.66 -14.01
C VAL A 19 5.63 -15.61 -13.26
N ASN A 20 5.28 -15.92 -12.02
CA ASN A 20 4.65 -14.96 -11.13
C ASN A 20 5.64 -13.83 -10.78
N PHE A 21 5.23 -12.58 -10.95
CA PHE A 21 6.11 -11.42 -10.78
C PHE A 21 6.59 -11.24 -9.33
N SER A 22 5.81 -11.64 -8.33
CA SER A 22 6.24 -11.61 -6.92
C SER A 22 7.40 -12.54 -6.61
N LEU A 23 7.54 -13.62 -7.39
CA LEU A 23 8.68 -14.54 -7.31
C LEU A 23 9.84 -14.11 -8.21
N TYR A 24 9.53 -13.50 -9.35
CA TYR A 24 10.51 -13.04 -10.32
C TYR A 24 11.31 -11.85 -9.79
N SER A 25 10.61 -10.81 -9.32
CA SER A 25 11.21 -9.52 -8.99
C SER A 25 12.39 -9.61 -8.00
N PRO A 26 12.33 -10.37 -6.88
CA PRO A 26 13.45 -10.42 -5.94
C PRO A 26 14.55 -11.43 -6.31
N ARG A 27 14.31 -12.33 -7.27
CA ARG A 27 15.23 -13.44 -7.59
C ARG A 27 15.94 -13.30 -8.91
N MET A 28 15.33 -12.56 -9.85
CA MET A 28 15.84 -12.46 -11.22
C MET A 28 16.58 -11.15 -11.47
N ILE A 29 17.26 -10.65 -10.44
CA ILE A 29 18.11 -9.46 -10.53
C ILE A 29 19.46 -9.84 -11.11
N VAL A 30 19.92 -9.05 -12.06
CA VAL A 30 21.26 -9.18 -12.64
C VAL A 30 22.25 -8.45 -11.76
N TRP A 31 23.30 -9.14 -11.37
CA TRP A 31 24.40 -8.59 -10.58
C TRP A 31 25.64 -8.44 -11.46
N GLU A 32 26.34 -7.35 -11.30
CA GLU A 32 27.59 -7.06 -11.99
C GLU A 32 28.74 -6.97 -10.99
N LYS A 33 29.87 -7.58 -11.36
CA LYS A 33 31.10 -7.48 -10.58
C LYS A 33 31.83 -6.19 -10.93
N ASN A 34 32.00 -5.31 -9.96
CA ASN A 34 32.77 -4.07 -10.15
C ASN A 34 34.28 -4.34 -10.22
N LYS A 35 35.06 -3.29 -10.50
CA LYS A 35 36.53 -3.40 -10.60
C LYS A 35 37.20 -3.84 -9.28
N LYS A 36 36.55 -3.65 -8.13
CA LYS A 36 37.03 -4.08 -6.80
C LYS A 36 36.62 -5.53 -6.46
N GLY A 37 35.90 -6.21 -7.34
CA GLY A 37 35.42 -7.57 -7.11
C GLY A 37 34.11 -7.69 -6.34
N GLU A 38 33.47 -6.58 -5.97
CA GLU A 38 32.20 -6.54 -5.28
C GLU A 38 31.04 -6.71 -6.26
N PHE A 39 30.00 -7.40 -5.84
CA PHE A 39 28.77 -7.52 -6.62
C PHE A 39 27.83 -6.35 -6.33
N LYS A 40 27.37 -5.67 -7.40
CA LYS A 40 26.30 -4.68 -7.36
C LYS A 40 25.21 -5.09 -8.33
N PHE A 41 23.96 -4.74 -8.02
CA PHE A 41 22.88 -4.93 -9.01
C PHE A 41 23.10 -3.96 -10.18
N ASP A 42 22.78 -4.47 -11.36
CA ASP A 42 22.89 -3.68 -12.57
C ASP A 42 21.89 -2.51 -12.60
N SER A 43 22.37 -1.34 -13.01
CA SER A 43 21.59 -0.09 -13.08
C SER A 43 20.31 -0.17 -13.92
N GLU A 44 20.26 -1.13 -14.86
CA GLU A 44 19.09 -1.37 -15.72
C GLU A 44 18.09 -2.38 -15.13
N SER A 45 18.41 -2.99 -14.00
CA SER A 45 17.55 -4.00 -13.37
C SER A 45 16.12 -3.53 -13.18
N MET A 46 15.89 -2.26 -12.79
CA MET A 46 14.55 -1.72 -12.62
C MET A 46 13.78 -1.60 -13.95
N ALA A 47 14.44 -1.19 -15.02
CA ALA A 47 13.80 -1.12 -16.36
C ALA A 47 13.42 -2.52 -16.85
N ARG A 48 14.30 -3.51 -16.63
CA ARG A 48 13.99 -4.91 -16.96
C ARG A 48 12.82 -5.47 -16.12
N LEU A 49 12.73 -5.10 -14.85
CA LEU A 49 11.58 -5.47 -14.00
C LEU A 49 10.28 -4.79 -14.48
N GLU A 50 10.33 -3.52 -14.86
CA GLU A 50 9.18 -2.83 -15.45
C GLU A 50 8.69 -3.55 -16.70
N GLU A 51 9.57 -3.85 -17.65
CA GLU A 51 9.24 -4.54 -18.89
C GLU A 51 8.66 -5.93 -18.60
N LYS A 52 9.32 -6.71 -17.73
CA LYS A 52 8.90 -8.07 -17.39
C LYS A 52 7.56 -8.11 -16.67
N SER A 53 7.25 -7.09 -15.87
CA SER A 53 5.96 -7.00 -15.19
C SER A 53 4.77 -7.06 -16.13
N ARG A 54 4.89 -6.50 -17.34
CA ARG A 54 3.82 -6.45 -18.34
C ARG A 54 3.39 -7.85 -18.78
N SER A 55 4.35 -8.70 -19.15
CA SER A 55 4.05 -10.08 -19.55
C SER A 55 3.62 -10.95 -18.37
N CYS A 56 4.28 -10.83 -17.22
CA CYS A 56 3.91 -11.57 -16.01
C CYS A 56 2.48 -11.27 -15.58
N PHE A 57 2.08 -10.00 -15.55
CA PHE A 57 0.73 -9.61 -15.12
C PHE A 57 -0.37 -10.06 -16.10
N GLN A 58 -0.12 -10.02 -17.41
CA GLN A 58 -1.08 -10.51 -18.39
C GLN A 58 -1.48 -11.97 -18.14
N ASN A 59 -0.53 -12.81 -17.73
CA ASN A 59 -0.81 -14.21 -17.42
C ASN A 59 -1.62 -14.39 -16.12
N THR A 60 -1.72 -13.35 -15.27
CA THR A 60 -2.47 -13.40 -14.00
C THR A 60 -3.81 -12.67 -14.06
N ASP A 61 -4.19 -12.10 -15.21
CA ASP A 61 -5.44 -11.33 -15.37
C ASP A 61 -6.67 -12.14 -14.94
N LYS A 62 -6.75 -13.41 -15.34
CA LYS A 62 -7.85 -14.29 -14.91
C LYS A 62 -7.89 -14.45 -13.39
N LEU A 63 -6.74 -14.68 -12.75
CA LEU A 63 -6.65 -14.82 -11.29
C LEU A 63 -7.03 -13.54 -10.56
N LEU A 64 -6.63 -12.38 -11.10
CA LEU A 64 -7.01 -11.08 -10.54
C LEU A 64 -8.53 -10.86 -10.61
N LYS A 65 -9.14 -11.18 -11.76
CA LYS A 65 -10.60 -11.10 -11.94
C LYS A 65 -11.35 -12.05 -11.00
N GLU A 66 -10.89 -13.30 -10.87
CA GLU A 66 -11.47 -14.27 -9.94
C GLU A 66 -11.36 -13.80 -8.47
N ARG A 67 -10.22 -13.18 -8.10
CA ARG A 67 -10.04 -12.62 -6.76
C ARG A 67 -11.01 -11.47 -6.49
N ASN A 68 -11.14 -10.55 -7.43
CA ASN A 68 -12.07 -9.42 -7.32
C ASN A 68 -13.52 -9.90 -7.27
N SER A 69 -13.90 -10.92 -8.07
CA SER A 69 -15.22 -11.56 -8.03
C SER A 69 -15.51 -12.17 -6.65
N LYS A 70 -14.60 -12.97 -6.11
CA LYS A 70 -14.77 -13.57 -4.79
C LYS A 70 -14.94 -12.53 -3.67
N GLN A 71 -14.21 -11.42 -3.73
CA GLN A 71 -14.41 -10.34 -2.79
C GLN A 71 -15.79 -9.68 -2.96
N ALA A 72 -16.24 -9.47 -4.18
CA ALA A 72 -17.56 -8.91 -4.46
C ALA A 72 -18.69 -9.86 -3.99
N GLU A 73 -18.56 -11.16 -4.22
CA GLU A 73 -19.49 -12.18 -3.73
C GLU A 73 -19.55 -12.22 -2.20
N TYR A 74 -18.40 -12.17 -1.54
CA TYR A 74 -18.34 -12.07 -0.08
C TYR A 74 -19.02 -10.80 0.42
N PHE A 75 -18.82 -9.67 -0.26
CA PHE A 75 -19.46 -8.41 0.10
C PHE A 75 -20.98 -8.44 -0.09
N LYS A 76 -21.46 -9.11 -1.14
CA LYS A 76 -22.89 -9.35 -1.35
C LYS A 76 -23.47 -10.18 -0.21
N PHE A 77 -22.80 -11.25 0.18
CA PHE A 77 -23.18 -12.06 1.34
C PHE A 77 -23.29 -11.23 2.62
N LEU A 78 -22.32 -10.36 2.92
CA LEU A 78 -22.38 -9.48 4.10
C LEU A 78 -23.58 -8.54 4.07
N LYS A 79 -23.94 -8.01 2.90
CA LYS A 79 -25.18 -7.20 2.72
C LYS A 79 -26.44 -8.01 3.01
N GLU A 80 -26.51 -9.25 2.56
CA GLU A 80 -27.62 -10.17 2.84
C GLU A 80 -27.75 -10.47 4.34
N GLN A 81 -26.61 -10.49 5.07
CA GLN A 81 -26.57 -10.56 6.53
C GLN A 81 -26.91 -9.22 7.22
N LYS A 82 -27.37 -8.20 6.50
CA LYS A 82 -27.73 -6.87 7.00
C LYS A 82 -26.60 -6.07 7.65
N LEU A 83 -25.34 -6.42 7.38
CA LEU A 83 -24.19 -5.63 7.83
C LEU A 83 -24.05 -4.36 7.00
N ASN A 84 -23.60 -3.27 7.62
CA ASN A 84 -23.25 -2.04 6.91
C ASN A 84 -21.95 -2.25 6.16
N THR A 85 -22.02 -2.26 4.83
CA THR A 85 -20.88 -2.49 3.93
C THR A 85 -20.61 -1.25 3.11
N PHE A 86 -19.33 -0.93 2.92
CA PHE A 86 -18.88 0.27 2.20
C PHE A 86 -17.91 -0.16 1.11
N GLU A 87 -18.21 0.23 -0.12
CA GLU A 87 -17.39 -0.08 -1.29
C GLU A 87 -17.09 1.20 -2.06
N PHE A 88 -15.81 1.43 -2.33
CA PHE A 88 -15.31 2.62 -3.03
C PHE A 88 -14.49 2.19 -4.25
N SER A 89 -15.01 2.45 -5.43
CA SER A 89 -14.23 2.34 -6.67
C SER A 89 -13.55 3.69 -6.92
N VAL A 90 -12.22 3.69 -6.89
CA VAL A 90 -11.41 4.93 -6.95
C VAL A 90 -10.31 4.81 -7.97
N LYS A 91 -10.09 5.90 -8.69
CA LYS A 91 -9.02 6.01 -9.68
C LYS A 91 -7.78 6.63 -9.06
N LEU A 92 -6.64 5.97 -9.24
CA LEU A 92 -5.34 6.50 -8.87
C LEU A 92 -5.00 7.74 -9.72
N THR A 93 -4.76 8.88 -9.07
CA THR A 93 -4.52 10.18 -9.71
C THR A 93 -3.06 10.62 -9.68
N SER A 94 -2.22 9.92 -8.94
CA SER A 94 -0.77 10.12 -8.87
C SER A 94 -0.06 8.78 -8.78
N PRO A 95 1.24 8.68 -9.07
CA PRO A 95 1.97 7.42 -8.94
C PRO A 95 1.79 6.80 -7.54
N PHE A 96 1.69 5.48 -7.46
CA PHE A 96 1.53 4.77 -6.19
C PHE A 96 2.71 3.82 -5.96
N VAL A 97 3.26 3.87 -4.75
CA VAL A 97 4.31 2.97 -4.31
C VAL A 97 3.97 2.36 -2.95
N THR A 98 4.16 1.06 -2.82
CA THR A 98 3.93 0.30 -1.59
C THR A 98 5.13 -0.59 -1.29
N GLY A 99 5.52 -0.69 -0.02
CA GLY A 99 6.64 -1.53 0.39
C GLY A 99 8.02 -1.00 0.02
N LEU A 100 8.17 0.32 -0.18
CA LEU A 100 9.44 0.94 -0.56
C LEU A 100 10.60 0.58 0.40
N GLY A 101 10.33 0.47 1.70
CA GLY A 101 11.28 0.07 2.73
C GLY A 101 11.38 -1.44 2.96
N SER A 102 10.70 -2.27 2.16
CA SER A 102 10.83 -3.72 2.26
C SER A 102 12.18 -4.18 1.72
N GLY A 103 12.82 -5.14 2.40
CA GLY A 103 14.09 -5.70 1.94
C GLY A 103 13.97 -6.29 0.53
N HIS A 104 14.73 -5.74 -0.40
CA HIS A 104 14.79 -6.18 -1.78
C HIS A 104 16.23 -6.06 -2.31
N PRO A 105 16.69 -6.96 -3.19
CA PRO A 105 18.07 -6.89 -3.72
C PRO A 105 18.42 -5.59 -4.44
N THR A 106 17.43 -4.84 -4.92
CA THR A 106 17.61 -3.54 -5.58
C THR A 106 17.40 -2.34 -4.65
N GLU A 107 17.59 -2.52 -3.34
CA GLU A 107 17.41 -1.51 -2.27
C GLU A 107 15.95 -1.11 -2.01
N THR A 108 15.09 -1.17 -3.01
CA THR A 108 13.69 -0.77 -2.92
C THR A 108 12.76 -1.91 -3.32
N GLY A 109 11.82 -2.25 -2.45
CA GLY A 109 10.81 -3.28 -2.68
C GLY A 109 9.47 -2.74 -3.16
N MET A 110 8.58 -3.67 -3.45
CA MET A 110 7.16 -3.43 -3.69
C MET A 110 6.33 -4.54 -3.06
N ILE A 111 5.24 -4.20 -2.39
CA ILE A 111 4.30 -5.19 -1.87
C ILE A 111 3.48 -5.75 -3.04
N LEU A 112 3.64 -7.04 -3.30
CA LEU A 112 2.97 -7.77 -4.36
C LEU A 112 2.15 -8.91 -3.75
N ASP A 113 0.96 -9.13 -4.29
CA ASP A 113 0.17 -10.31 -3.93
C ASP A 113 0.87 -11.58 -4.43
N ARG A 114 0.99 -12.57 -3.55
CA ARG A 114 1.73 -13.80 -3.87
C ARG A 114 1.08 -14.63 -4.98
N ASN A 115 -0.24 -14.59 -5.10
CA ASN A 115 -0.96 -15.41 -6.07
C ASN A 115 -0.98 -14.75 -7.44
N THR A 116 -1.31 -13.46 -7.50
CA THR A 116 -1.44 -12.73 -8.76
C THR A 116 -0.15 -12.04 -9.18
N GLY A 117 0.77 -11.79 -8.25
CA GLY A 117 2.00 -11.03 -8.50
C GLY A 117 1.77 -9.53 -8.72
N VAL A 118 0.54 -9.04 -8.68
CA VAL A 118 0.24 -7.61 -8.86
C VAL A 118 0.39 -6.83 -7.54
N PRO A 119 0.73 -5.52 -7.61
CA PRO A 119 0.72 -4.67 -6.43
C PRO A 119 -0.71 -4.48 -5.91
N TYR A 120 -0.84 -4.50 -4.59
CA TYR A 120 -2.11 -4.31 -3.88
C TYR A 120 -1.91 -3.46 -2.64
N ILE A 121 -2.99 -3.06 -2.00
CA ILE A 121 -2.96 -2.31 -0.75
C ILE A 121 -3.48 -3.23 0.37
N PRO A 122 -2.62 -3.65 1.32
CA PRO A 122 -3.04 -4.50 2.42
C PRO A 122 -4.11 -3.85 3.31
N ALA A 123 -5.04 -4.63 3.81
CA ALA A 123 -6.09 -4.17 4.73
C ALA A 123 -5.53 -3.47 5.98
N SER A 124 -4.39 -3.92 6.48
CA SER A 124 -3.68 -3.28 7.60
C SER A 124 -3.22 -1.86 7.26
N SER A 125 -2.69 -1.65 6.04
CA SER A 125 -2.29 -0.32 5.55
C SER A 125 -3.51 0.57 5.35
N ILE A 126 -4.62 0.02 4.82
CA ILE A 126 -5.87 0.76 4.66
C ILE A 126 -6.39 1.21 6.03
N LYS A 127 -6.43 0.29 7.00
CA LYS A 127 -6.84 0.60 8.38
C LYS A 127 -6.00 1.73 8.98
N GLY A 128 -4.66 1.68 8.85
CA GLY A 128 -3.76 2.69 9.37
C GLY A 128 -3.99 4.08 8.76
N VAL A 129 -4.17 4.15 7.44
CA VAL A 129 -4.47 5.41 6.73
C VAL A 129 -5.85 5.95 7.12
N CYS A 130 -6.86 5.09 7.19
CA CYS A 130 -8.21 5.48 7.61
C CYS A 130 -8.25 5.95 9.09
N LEU A 131 -7.46 5.33 9.97
CA LEU A 131 -7.31 5.78 11.36
C LEU A 131 -6.74 7.20 11.40
N LEU A 132 -5.66 7.48 10.66
CA LEU A 132 -5.08 8.81 10.57
C LEU A 132 -6.07 9.82 9.98
N ALA A 133 -6.79 9.44 8.91
CA ALA A 133 -7.82 10.28 8.32
C ALA A 133 -8.94 10.60 9.30
N TYR A 134 -9.36 9.62 10.10
CA TYR A 134 -10.34 9.82 11.17
C TYR A 134 -9.83 10.76 12.25
N ALA A 135 -8.60 10.57 12.74
CA ALA A 135 -7.98 11.46 13.72
C ALA A 135 -7.95 12.92 13.22
N ILE A 136 -7.61 13.13 11.94
CA ILE A 136 -7.66 14.46 11.31
C ILE A 136 -9.09 15.01 11.31
N ASN A 137 -10.08 14.21 10.96
CA ASN A 137 -11.48 14.65 10.89
C ASN A 137 -12.04 15.03 12.26
N ILE A 138 -11.77 14.24 13.30
CA ILE A 138 -12.24 14.54 14.67
C ILE A 138 -11.50 15.73 15.27
N ALA A 139 -10.21 15.90 14.95
CA ALA A 139 -9.45 17.10 15.36
C ALA A 139 -10.06 18.38 14.77
N LYS A 140 -10.44 18.35 13.48
CA LYS A 140 -11.15 19.46 12.82
C LYS A 140 -12.53 19.76 13.44
N LYS A 141 -13.16 18.78 14.06
CA LYS A 141 -14.42 18.94 14.81
C LYS A 141 -14.24 19.43 16.25
N GLY A 142 -13.03 19.87 16.64
CA GLY A 142 -12.73 20.41 17.95
C GLY A 142 -12.35 19.38 19.01
N MET A 143 -12.12 18.12 18.63
CA MET A 143 -11.67 17.06 19.55
C MET A 143 -10.14 16.95 19.62
N ALA A 144 -9.45 18.09 19.55
CA ALA A 144 -8.01 18.19 19.79
C ALA A 144 -7.74 19.37 20.71
N ASP A 145 -6.70 19.26 21.56
CA ASP A 145 -6.23 20.35 22.43
C ASP A 145 -5.40 21.37 21.64
N GLU A 146 -4.96 22.43 22.29
CA GLU A 146 -4.12 23.50 21.71
C GLU A 146 -2.78 22.98 21.19
N LYS A 147 -2.28 21.86 21.73
CA LYS A 147 -1.07 21.17 21.30
C LYS A 147 -1.33 20.15 20.19
N ARG A 148 -2.56 20.10 19.67
CA ARG A 148 -3.03 19.15 18.63
C ARG A 148 -3.06 17.68 19.07
N ASN A 149 -3.10 17.39 20.38
CA ASN A 149 -3.34 16.03 20.86
C ASN A 149 -4.84 15.74 20.82
N ILE A 150 -5.21 14.53 20.44
CA ILE A 150 -6.61 14.12 20.45
C ILE A 150 -7.10 14.03 21.90
N THR A 151 -8.29 14.57 22.16
CA THR A 151 -8.93 14.54 23.49
C THR A 151 -9.30 13.10 23.89
N LEU A 152 -9.55 12.89 25.19
CA LEU A 152 -9.99 11.58 25.70
C LEU A 152 -11.29 11.08 25.02
N GLU A 153 -12.21 11.99 24.71
CA GLU A 153 -13.43 11.65 23.96
C GLU A 153 -13.09 11.20 22.53
N GLY A 154 -12.21 11.93 21.84
CA GLY A 154 -11.72 11.56 20.52
C GLY A 154 -11.01 10.21 20.52
N MET A 155 -10.18 9.93 21.52
CA MET A 155 -9.51 8.64 21.67
C MET A 155 -10.49 7.49 21.85
N LYS A 156 -11.56 7.65 22.63
CA LYS A 156 -12.62 6.66 22.79
C LYS A 156 -13.32 6.34 21.46
N LYS A 157 -13.61 7.37 20.65
CA LYS A 157 -14.20 7.18 19.30
C LYS A 157 -13.26 6.44 18.34
N ILE A 158 -11.96 6.76 18.40
CA ILE A 158 -10.93 6.04 17.63
C ILE A 158 -10.90 4.56 18.07
N GLU A 159 -10.87 4.31 19.37
CA GLU A 159 -10.83 2.94 19.91
C GLU A 159 -12.08 2.13 19.55
N GLU A 160 -13.23 2.74 19.52
CA GLU A 160 -14.47 2.08 19.12
C GLU A 160 -14.41 1.60 17.67
N LEU A 161 -14.01 2.45 16.74
CA LEU A 161 -13.97 2.11 15.32
C LEU A 161 -12.76 1.26 14.92
N PHE A 162 -11.58 1.57 15.48
CA PHE A 162 -10.31 0.97 15.04
C PHE A 162 -9.69 0.01 16.06
N GLY A 163 -10.24 -0.08 17.28
CA GLY A 163 -9.72 -0.91 18.36
C GLY A 163 -8.65 -0.20 19.19
N THR A 164 -8.18 -0.88 20.23
CA THR A 164 -7.17 -0.36 21.14
C THR A 164 -5.87 -0.07 20.42
N GLN A 165 -5.36 1.16 20.55
CA GLN A 165 -4.13 1.62 19.91
C GLN A 165 -2.90 1.47 20.84
N ASP A 166 -3.10 1.40 22.16
CA ASP A 166 -2.01 1.18 23.11
C ASP A 166 -1.56 -0.27 23.10
N GLU A 167 -0.30 -0.49 22.72
CA GLU A 167 0.31 -1.82 22.69
C GLU A 167 0.45 -2.43 24.10
N ASN A 168 0.55 -1.60 25.15
CA ASN A 168 0.72 -1.99 26.54
C ASN A 168 -0.61 -2.10 27.29
N ALA A 169 -1.74 -1.85 26.64
CA ALA A 169 -3.05 -1.97 27.29
C ALA A 169 -3.28 -3.40 27.80
N LYS A 170 -3.72 -3.50 29.05
CA LYS A 170 -4.03 -4.80 29.70
C LYS A 170 -5.18 -5.51 28.99
N GLU A 171 -6.15 -4.76 28.52
CA GLU A 171 -7.28 -5.26 27.75
C GLU A 171 -7.26 -4.66 26.35
N LYS A 172 -7.25 -5.54 25.33
CA LYS A 172 -7.28 -5.12 23.93
C LYS A 172 -8.67 -5.35 23.36
N LYS A 173 -9.28 -4.26 22.84
CA LYS A 173 -10.58 -4.31 22.19
C LYS A 173 -10.39 -4.29 20.67
N ARG A 174 -11.17 -5.12 19.98
CA ARG A 174 -11.23 -5.08 18.51
C ARG A 174 -12.05 -3.89 18.07
N GLY A 175 -11.61 -3.22 17.00
CA GLY A 175 -12.41 -2.18 16.36
C GLY A 175 -13.61 -2.75 15.61
N GLN A 176 -14.61 -1.92 15.39
CA GLN A 176 -15.85 -2.26 14.68
C GLN A 176 -15.71 -2.21 13.16
N LEU A 177 -14.75 -1.43 12.61
CA LEU A 177 -14.48 -1.40 11.18
C LEU A 177 -13.52 -2.54 10.79
N VAL A 178 -13.94 -3.34 9.83
CA VAL A 178 -13.16 -4.43 9.25
C VAL A 178 -12.85 -4.08 7.79
N PHE A 179 -11.57 -4.07 7.45
CA PHE A 179 -11.07 -3.70 6.13
C PHE A 179 -10.64 -4.93 5.34
N LEU A 180 -10.84 -4.90 4.03
CA LEU A 180 -10.31 -5.89 3.10
C LEU A 180 -9.14 -5.31 2.32
N ASP A 181 -8.27 -6.20 1.82
CA ASP A 181 -7.22 -5.80 0.86
C ASP A 181 -7.83 -5.16 -0.38
N ALA A 182 -7.24 -4.07 -0.87
CA ALA A 182 -7.68 -3.43 -2.09
C ALA A 182 -6.78 -3.85 -3.26
N PHE A 183 -7.42 -4.38 -4.31
CA PHE A 183 -6.77 -4.81 -5.53
C PHE A 183 -7.11 -3.88 -6.68
N PRO A 184 -6.23 -3.78 -7.70
CA PRO A 184 -6.59 -3.10 -8.94
C PRO A 184 -7.68 -3.88 -9.67
N ASP A 185 -8.61 -3.17 -10.32
CA ASP A 185 -9.72 -3.79 -11.06
C ASP A 185 -9.24 -4.42 -12.39
N ALA A 186 -8.11 -3.95 -12.89
CA ALA A 186 -7.46 -4.47 -14.08
C ALA A 186 -5.94 -4.50 -13.89
N ILE A 187 -5.25 -5.18 -14.77
CA ILE A 187 -3.78 -5.29 -14.77
C ILE A 187 -3.15 -3.89 -14.71
N PRO A 188 -2.40 -3.57 -13.65
CA PRO A 188 -1.73 -2.29 -13.50
C PRO A 188 -0.50 -2.21 -14.40
N LYS A 189 -0.12 -0.98 -14.76
CA LYS A 189 1.17 -0.71 -15.40
C LYS A 189 2.14 -0.22 -14.34
N LEU A 190 3.34 -0.80 -14.33
CA LEU A 190 4.45 -0.28 -13.54
C LEU A 190 5.26 0.72 -14.37
N THR A 191 5.94 1.61 -13.69
CA THR A 191 6.95 2.51 -14.26
C THR A 191 8.08 2.72 -13.28
N VAL A 192 9.28 2.94 -13.80
CA VAL A 192 10.44 3.30 -12.97
C VAL A 192 10.36 4.77 -12.62
N ASP A 193 10.61 5.07 -11.36
CA ASP A 193 10.78 6.42 -10.85
C ASP A 193 12.11 6.54 -10.08
N ILE A 194 12.52 7.75 -9.76
CA ILE A 194 13.84 8.04 -9.19
C ILE A 194 13.67 8.89 -7.93
N MET A 195 14.42 8.55 -6.89
CA MET A 195 14.62 9.42 -5.74
C MET A 195 16.10 9.73 -5.56
N ASN A 196 16.39 10.98 -5.23
CA ASN A 196 17.74 11.49 -5.00
C ASN A 196 17.90 11.83 -3.52
N PRO A 197 18.45 10.95 -2.68
CA PRO A 197 18.80 11.29 -1.30
C PRO A 197 19.97 12.28 -1.31
N HIS A 198 19.73 13.52 -0.87
CA HIS A 198 20.74 14.58 -0.86
C HIS A 198 21.73 14.47 0.30
N PHE A 199 21.37 13.76 1.37
CA PHE A 199 22.16 13.67 2.60
C PHE A 199 22.42 12.20 2.97
N GLY A 200 22.97 11.41 2.03
CA GLY A 200 23.21 9.98 2.21
C GLY A 200 24.05 9.68 3.44
N ARG A 201 25.18 10.39 3.62
CA ARG A 201 26.08 10.19 4.76
C ARG A 201 25.54 10.68 6.11
N TYR A 202 24.55 11.57 6.09
CA TYR A 202 23.82 11.93 7.30
C TYR A 202 22.85 10.83 7.71
N TYR A 203 22.15 10.22 6.75
CA TYR A 203 21.20 9.14 7.03
C TYR A 203 21.87 7.82 7.41
N ASP A 204 23.08 7.54 6.91
CA ASP A 204 23.86 6.35 7.30
C ASP A 204 24.69 6.54 8.58
N GLY A 205 24.61 7.73 9.19
CA GLY A 205 25.31 8.08 10.44
C GLY A 205 26.79 8.43 10.29
N THR A 206 27.31 8.49 9.07
CA THR A 206 28.73 8.87 8.80
C THR A 206 28.95 10.35 9.10
N ASN A 207 28.00 11.22 8.77
CA ASN A 207 28.04 12.64 9.06
C ASN A 207 27.06 13.00 10.19
N LYS A 208 27.54 13.83 11.15
CA LYS A 208 26.68 14.34 12.26
C LYS A 208 25.67 15.39 11.81
N GLN A 209 25.89 16.04 10.68
CA GLN A 209 25.06 17.10 10.13
C GLN A 209 24.89 16.90 8.62
N PRO A 210 23.75 17.30 8.04
CA PRO A 210 23.56 17.28 6.60
C PRO A 210 24.51 18.28 5.93
N VAL A 211 25.23 17.84 4.89
CA VAL A 211 26.20 18.64 4.15
C VAL A 211 25.74 18.75 2.70
N GLU A 212 25.56 19.98 2.20
CA GLU A 212 25.04 20.25 0.86
C GLU A 212 25.99 19.87 -0.29
N THR A 213 27.27 19.57 0.03
CA THR A 213 28.29 19.22 -0.98
C THR A 213 28.24 17.75 -1.41
N GLU A 214 27.35 16.95 -0.86
CA GLU A 214 27.22 15.54 -1.24
C GLU A 214 26.51 15.39 -2.59
N SER A 215 27.14 14.65 -3.50
CA SER A 215 26.48 14.26 -4.75
C SER A 215 25.45 13.19 -4.47
N PRO A 216 24.17 13.42 -4.79
CA PRO A 216 23.13 12.42 -4.56
C PRO A 216 23.35 11.18 -5.43
N VAL A 217 23.17 10.00 -4.84
CA VAL A 217 23.15 8.73 -5.57
C VAL A 217 21.69 8.42 -5.92
N PRO A 218 21.29 8.47 -7.21
CA PRO A 218 19.93 8.20 -7.62
C PRO A 218 19.52 6.76 -7.30
N ILE A 219 18.41 6.58 -6.56
CA ILE A 219 17.81 5.29 -6.28
C ILE A 219 16.58 5.13 -7.18
N LYS A 220 16.61 4.14 -8.06
CA LYS A 220 15.47 3.79 -8.92
C LYS A 220 14.51 2.87 -8.17
N PHE A 221 13.21 3.09 -8.35
CA PHE A 221 12.17 2.26 -7.73
C PHE A 221 10.97 2.10 -8.65
N LEU A 222 10.19 1.04 -8.45
CA LEU A 222 8.97 0.79 -9.21
C LEU A 222 7.78 1.49 -8.58
N THR A 223 6.93 2.07 -9.40
CA THR A 223 5.64 2.65 -9.02
C THR A 223 4.52 2.08 -9.89
N VAL A 224 3.31 2.06 -9.35
CA VAL A 224 2.10 1.86 -10.15
C VAL A 224 1.74 3.18 -10.81
N LYS A 225 1.58 3.14 -12.14
CA LYS A 225 1.22 4.32 -12.93
C LYS A 225 -0.19 4.78 -12.59
N GLU A 226 -0.42 6.11 -12.64
CA GLU A 226 -1.75 6.70 -12.48
C GLU A 226 -2.76 6.17 -13.49
N GLY A 227 -4.04 6.33 -13.18
CA GLY A 227 -5.15 5.89 -14.04
C GLY A 227 -5.72 4.51 -13.68
N VAL A 228 -5.01 3.73 -12.88
CA VAL A 228 -5.50 2.43 -12.39
C VAL A 228 -6.64 2.64 -11.40
N VAL A 229 -7.68 1.83 -11.52
CA VAL A 229 -8.82 1.81 -10.60
C VAL A 229 -8.59 0.73 -9.54
N PHE A 230 -8.83 1.09 -8.29
CA PHE A 230 -8.80 0.16 -7.15
C PHE A 230 -10.17 0.13 -6.49
N THR A 231 -10.58 -1.03 -6.00
CA THR A 231 -11.80 -1.17 -5.21
C THR A 231 -11.44 -1.40 -3.75
N PHE A 232 -11.79 -0.43 -2.91
CA PHE A 232 -11.66 -0.49 -1.46
C PHE A 232 -12.95 -0.98 -0.83
N ARG A 233 -12.84 -1.88 0.16
CA ARG A 233 -13.98 -2.47 0.86
C ARG A 233 -13.76 -2.48 2.35
N CYS A 234 -14.77 -2.05 3.10
CA CYS A 234 -14.83 -2.26 4.53
C CYS A 234 -16.27 -2.50 4.98
N TYR A 235 -16.44 -3.07 6.14
CA TYR A 235 -17.76 -3.25 6.75
C TYR A 235 -17.72 -2.97 8.24
N PHE A 236 -18.87 -2.57 8.76
CA PHE A 236 -19.05 -2.31 10.16
C PHE A 236 -19.62 -3.56 10.84
N LEU A 237 -18.95 -4.00 11.90
CA LEU A 237 -19.34 -5.15 12.70
C LEU A 237 -19.59 -4.68 14.13
N PRO A 238 -20.83 -4.46 14.54
CA PRO A 238 -21.15 -3.96 15.88
C PRO A 238 -20.67 -4.95 16.95
N LEU A 239 -20.22 -4.42 18.07
CA LEU A 239 -19.84 -5.20 19.26
C LEU A 239 -21.02 -5.18 20.25
N GLY A 240 -21.65 -6.35 20.48
CA GLY A 240 -22.77 -6.53 21.39
C GLY A 240 -24.13 -6.66 20.71
N GLU A 241 -25.07 -7.30 21.44
CA GLU A 241 -26.45 -7.48 20.99
C GLU A 241 -27.23 -6.16 21.08
N GLY A 242 -27.93 -5.76 20.03
CA GLY A 242 -29.03 -4.80 20.10
C GLY A 242 -28.76 -3.35 19.67
N LYS A 243 -27.71 -3.04 18.88
CA LYS A 243 -27.53 -1.67 18.36
C LYS A 243 -28.42 -1.36 17.13
N ARG A 244 -29.12 -0.22 17.21
CA ARG A 244 -30.34 0.19 16.50
C ARG A 244 -30.12 0.66 15.05
N GLU A 245 -31.20 0.66 14.24
CA GLU A 245 -31.22 1.20 12.87
C GLU A 245 -30.86 2.69 12.76
N SER A 246 -31.05 3.48 13.82
CA SER A 246 -30.68 4.90 13.88
C SER A 246 -29.15 5.15 13.82
N GLU A 247 -28.32 4.19 14.23
CA GLU A 247 -26.86 4.29 14.15
C GLU A 247 -26.32 4.05 12.73
N LYS A 248 -27.18 3.57 11.79
CA LYS A 248 -26.75 3.25 10.43
C LYS A 248 -26.44 4.47 9.56
N SER A 249 -27.20 5.58 9.74
CA SER A 249 -26.97 6.79 8.96
C SER A 249 -25.66 7.47 9.37
N ASP A 250 -25.43 7.58 10.69
CA ASP A 250 -24.28 8.28 11.24
C ASP A 250 -22.96 7.58 10.88
N ILE A 251 -22.91 6.24 10.95
CA ILE A 251 -21.72 5.49 10.58
C ILE A 251 -21.42 5.59 9.07
N SER A 252 -22.44 5.70 8.23
CA SER A 252 -22.25 5.81 6.78
C SER A 252 -21.62 7.15 6.40
N GLU A 253 -22.08 8.24 6.99
CA GLU A 253 -21.47 9.56 6.79
C GLU A 253 -20.05 9.61 7.30
N GLU A 254 -19.82 9.02 8.47
CA GLU A 254 -18.50 8.99 9.08
C GLU A 254 -17.48 8.20 8.26
N VAL A 255 -17.83 7.00 7.80
CA VAL A 255 -16.98 6.18 6.95
C VAL A 255 -16.69 6.86 5.60
N ASN A 256 -17.69 7.48 4.99
CA ASN A 256 -17.53 8.26 3.76
C ASN A 256 -16.56 9.43 3.96
N ALA A 257 -16.67 10.17 5.08
CA ALA A 257 -15.77 11.26 5.41
C ALA A 257 -14.33 10.77 5.67
N ILE A 258 -14.18 9.62 6.34
CA ILE A 258 -12.87 8.98 6.55
C ILE A 258 -12.20 8.67 5.21
N PHE A 259 -12.89 7.94 4.33
CA PHE A 259 -12.33 7.54 3.04
C PHE A 259 -12.05 8.74 2.14
N LYS A 260 -12.91 9.76 2.13
CA LYS A 260 -12.64 11.00 1.40
C LYS A 260 -11.33 11.65 1.84
N THR A 261 -11.13 11.82 3.16
CA THR A 261 -9.89 12.38 3.71
C THR A 261 -8.69 11.46 3.41
N ALA A 262 -8.86 10.13 3.50
CA ALA A 262 -7.83 9.16 3.18
C ALA A 262 -7.37 9.25 1.72
N PHE A 263 -8.30 9.36 0.77
CA PHE A 263 -8.00 9.41 -0.65
C PHE A 263 -7.38 10.75 -1.07
N GLU A 264 -7.95 11.86 -0.61
CA GLU A 264 -7.60 13.19 -1.11
C GLU A 264 -6.47 13.86 -0.31
N THR A 265 -6.41 13.62 1.01
CA THR A 265 -5.50 14.34 1.91
C THR A 265 -4.33 13.48 2.37
N VAL A 266 -4.59 12.28 2.89
CA VAL A 266 -3.53 11.43 3.46
C VAL A 266 -2.77 10.70 2.36
N GLY A 267 -3.47 9.99 1.47
CA GLY A 267 -2.90 9.10 0.46
C GLY A 267 -2.48 7.74 1.01
N PHE A 268 -2.26 6.79 0.12
CA PHE A 268 -1.89 5.42 0.45
C PHE A 268 -0.48 5.09 -0.03
N GLY A 269 0.20 4.22 0.70
CA GLY A 269 1.55 3.76 0.38
C GLY A 269 2.65 4.70 0.87
N GLY A 270 3.79 4.68 0.20
CA GLY A 270 4.96 5.51 0.50
C GLY A 270 4.94 6.84 -0.24
N LYS A 271 5.76 7.80 0.24
CA LYS A 271 5.99 9.11 -0.39
C LYS A 271 4.72 9.98 -0.51
N THR A 272 3.72 9.77 0.36
CA THR A 272 2.45 10.51 0.31
C THR A 272 2.62 11.99 0.62
N SER A 273 3.64 12.38 1.41
CA SER A 273 3.96 13.79 1.70
C SER A 273 4.36 14.60 0.46
N ILE A 274 4.89 13.95 -0.56
CA ILE A 274 5.25 14.59 -1.84
C ILE A 274 4.24 14.27 -2.96
N GLY A 275 3.05 13.77 -2.60
CA GLY A 275 1.92 13.67 -3.51
C GLY A 275 1.65 12.30 -4.14
N TYR A 276 2.41 11.25 -3.77
CA TYR A 276 2.13 9.89 -4.22
C TYR A 276 0.87 9.32 -3.57
N GLY A 277 0.28 8.31 -4.24
CA GLY A 277 -0.80 7.50 -3.69
C GLY A 277 -2.11 8.25 -3.46
N ARG A 278 -2.41 9.25 -4.27
CA ARG A 278 -3.68 9.99 -4.25
C ARG A 278 -4.72 9.30 -5.13
N PHE A 279 -5.95 9.30 -4.66
CA PHE A 279 -7.08 8.69 -5.34
C PHE A 279 -8.23 9.66 -5.46
N LYS A 280 -9.09 9.42 -6.45
CA LYS A 280 -10.36 10.14 -6.63
C LYS A 280 -11.48 9.14 -6.88
N LEU A 281 -12.65 9.38 -6.29
CA LEU A 281 -13.84 8.58 -6.56
C LEU A 281 -14.10 8.56 -8.07
N LYS A 282 -14.42 7.38 -8.56
CA LYS A 282 -14.87 7.20 -9.94
C LYS A 282 -16.33 7.69 -10.01
N CYS A 283 -16.55 8.77 -10.78
CA CYS A 283 -17.90 9.24 -11.09
C CYS A 283 -18.61 8.23 -11.96
#